data_0fa08b9f620ec5d1677a1c9bbfca8de1
#
_entry.id   0fa08b9f620ec5d1677a1c9bbfca8de1
#
_cell.length_a   1.000
_cell.length_b   1.000
_cell.length_c   1.000
_cell.angle_alpha   90.00
_cell.angle_beta   90.00
_cell.angle_gamma   90.00
#
_symmetry.space_group_name_H-M   'P 1'
#
loop_
_entity.id
_entity.type
_entity.pdbx_description
1 polymer ?
#
loop_
_entity_poly.entity_id
_entity_poly.type
_entity_poly.pdbx_seq_one_letter_code
_entity_poly.pdbx_strand_id
1 'polypeptide(L)'
;LRFHSHCPPEAAFTAADRLGVLMQPELSHWDPRAAFEDDISFRYYREELRLILHAYANHPSFVMLTLGNELWTGEPGQQRMCELLAMARETDPTRLYANGSNVGYGQAGADAHSDFYTSQKYFDEDLRGTFANMEGPINNRYPSAQAQYGKAMERIREAFQKPVFSFEVGQYEVLPDFGEIETFRGVTLPVNLEVIRRRAGEQGLLPRWKAYAEASGELALLCYREEVEAALRTDGLSGISLLSLQDFPGQGTALVGMLNSHLQPKPYAFASPERFRAFFAPALPLVFLPKYTYTAGEVLPAQVKVANYGKEEL
;
A
#
# COMPACT_ATOMS: atom_id res chain seq x y z
N LEU A 1 -8.99 -1.34 -4.93
CA LEU A 1 -7.96 -0.40 -5.43
C LEU A 1 -8.08 0.93 -4.69
N ARG A 2 -6.96 1.43 -4.17
CA ARG A 2 -6.84 2.77 -3.63
C ARG A 2 -6.32 3.73 -4.72
N PHE A 3 -6.85 4.93 -4.74
CA PHE A 3 -6.43 6.02 -5.63
C PHE A 3 -5.82 7.13 -4.80
N HIS A 4 -4.49 7.20 -4.81
CA HIS A 4 -3.70 8.14 -4.03
C HIS A 4 -4.00 9.61 -4.41
N SER A 5 -4.56 10.37 -3.47
CA SER A 5 -4.83 11.81 -3.59
C SER A 5 -5.65 12.20 -4.83
N HIS A 6 -6.56 11.35 -5.27
CA HIS A 6 -7.54 11.72 -6.31
C HIS A 6 -8.73 10.76 -6.38
N CYS A 7 -9.81 11.24 -6.99
CA CYS A 7 -10.93 10.42 -7.40
C CYS A 7 -10.79 10.08 -8.89
N PRO A 8 -10.81 8.79 -9.29
CA PRO A 8 -10.70 8.42 -10.69
C PRO A 8 -11.97 8.76 -11.47
N PRO A 9 -11.94 8.78 -12.81
CA PRO A 9 -13.12 9.08 -13.64
C PRO A 9 -14.15 7.92 -13.59
N GLU A 10 -15.38 8.22 -13.99
CA GLU A 10 -16.51 7.26 -14.04
C GLU A 10 -16.18 5.94 -14.76
N ALA A 11 -15.35 6.00 -15.81
CA ALA A 11 -14.91 4.82 -16.53
C ALA A 11 -14.18 3.79 -15.64
N ALA A 12 -13.42 4.26 -14.63
CA ALA A 12 -12.76 3.36 -13.67
C ALA A 12 -13.77 2.68 -12.75
N PHE A 13 -14.78 3.41 -12.24
CA PHE A 13 -15.87 2.83 -11.44
C PHE A 13 -16.67 1.80 -12.25
N THR A 14 -17.04 2.16 -13.49
CA THR A 14 -17.75 1.23 -14.39
C THR A 14 -16.95 -0.05 -14.64
N ALA A 15 -15.64 0.05 -14.85
CA ALA A 15 -14.77 -1.11 -15.03
C ALA A 15 -14.67 -1.93 -13.73
N ALA A 16 -14.53 -1.28 -12.59
CA ALA A 16 -14.47 -1.93 -11.28
C ALA A 16 -15.77 -2.67 -10.95
N ASP A 17 -16.92 -2.09 -11.21
CA ASP A 17 -18.23 -2.73 -11.03
C ASP A 17 -18.34 -4.03 -11.85
N ARG A 18 -17.90 -3.99 -13.11
CA ARG A 18 -17.93 -5.16 -14.00
C ARG A 18 -16.97 -6.27 -13.59
N LEU A 19 -15.83 -5.89 -13.01
CA LEU A 19 -14.76 -6.82 -12.63
C LEU A 19 -14.87 -7.29 -11.17
N GLY A 20 -15.78 -6.71 -10.38
CA GLY A 20 -15.89 -6.99 -8.95
C GLY A 20 -14.72 -6.45 -8.14
N VAL A 21 -14.11 -5.34 -8.56
CA VAL A 21 -12.99 -4.71 -7.86
C VAL A 21 -13.51 -3.60 -6.96
N LEU A 22 -13.21 -3.68 -5.66
CA LEU A 22 -13.59 -2.66 -4.69
C LEU A 22 -12.64 -1.46 -4.77
N MET A 23 -13.19 -0.24 -4.62
CA MET A 23 -12.47 1.01 -4.82
C MET A 23 -12.49 1.90 -3.59
N GLN A 24 -11.35 2.53 -3.35
CA GLN A 24 -11.13 3.57 -2.34
C GLN A 24 -10.56 4.80 -3.02
N PRO A 25 -11.36 5.73 -3.52
CA PRO A 25 -10.90 7.06 -3.92
C PRO A 25 -10.52 7.89 -2.71
N GLU A 26 -9.71 8.92 -2.96
CA GLU A 26 -9.35 9.96 -2.00
C GLU A 26 -9.75 11.33 -2.54
N LEU A 27 -9.90 12.33 -1.65
CA LEU A 27 -9.90 13.71 -2.10
C LEU A 27 -8.55 14.06 -2.71
N SER A 28 -8.51 15.05 -3.58
CA SER A 28 -7.28 15.52 -4.24
C SER A 28 -6.34 16.25 -3.27
N HIS A 29 -6.16 15.67 -2.07
CA HIS A 29 -5.49 16.30 -0.95
C HIS A 29 -4.28 15.51 -0.46
N TRP A 30 -3.15 16.18 -0.42
CA TRP A 30 -1.91 15.71 0.20
C TRP A 30 -1.24 16.90 0.87
N ASP A 31 -1.42 17.04 2.18
CA ASP A 31 -0.80 18.09 2.97
C ASP A 31 -0.29 17.56 4.32
N PRO A 32 1.03 17.31 4.44
CA PRO A 32 1.62 16.81 5.68
C PRO A 32 1.93 17.92 6.69
N ARG A 33 1.28 19.11 6.63
CA ARG A 33 1.59 20.25 7.48
C ARG A 33 0.39 20.96 8.08
N ALA A 34 -0.62 21.28 7.28
CA ALA A 34 -1.72 22.15 7.67
C ALA A 34 -3.05 21.79 6.95
N ALA A 35 -3.29 20.49 6.82
CA ALA A 35 -4.46 19.98 6.10
C ALA A 35 -5.77 20.57 6.66
N PHE A 36 -6.57 21.13 5.77
CA PHE A 36 -7.86 21.77 6.07
C PHE A 36 -7.83 23.00 7.00
N GLU A 37 -6.66 23.56 7.32
CA GLU A 37 -6.58 24.69 8.25
C GLU A 37 -7.04 26.02 7.61
N ASP A 38 -6.89 26.20 6.30
CA ASP A 38 -7.38 27.40 5.61
C ASP A 38 -8.81 27.22 5.06
N ASP A 39 -9.54 28.34 4.99
CA ASP A 39 -10.95 28.35 4.58
C ASP A 39 -11.17 28.08 3.09
N ILE A 40 -10.18 28.33 2.26
CA ILE A 40 -10.27 28.14 0.80
C ILE A 40 -10.15 26.65 0.49
N SER A 41 -9.12 26.01 1.02
CA SER A 41 -8.91 24.57 0.83
C SER A 41 -10.07 23.77 1.45
N PHE A 42 -10.51 24.14 2.66
CA PHE A 42 -11.62 23.45 3.31
C PHE A 42 -12.92 23.53 2.48
N ARG A 43 -13.26 24.70 1.93
CA ARG A 43 -14.46 24.84 1.07
C ARG A 43 -14.31 24.05 -0.22
N TYR A 44 -13.13 24.03 -0.81
CA TYR A 44 -12.84 23.26 -2.03
C TYR A 44 -13.06 21.76 -1.76
N TYR A 45 -12.41 21.20 -0.75
CA TYR A 45 -12.52 19.76 -0.46
C TYR A 45 -13.90 19.33 0.05
N ARG A 46 -14.60 20.21 0.73
CA ARG A 46 -16.00 19.98 1.09
C ARG A 46 -16.89 19.83 -0.14
N GLU A 47 -16.69 20.69 -1.14
CA GLU A 47 -17.42 20.61 -2.40
C GLU A 47 -16.98 19.39 -3.24
N GLU A 48 -15.69 19.10 -3.30
CA GLU A 48 -15.17 17.91 -3.97
C GLU A 48 -15.77 16.62 -3.37
N LEU A 49 -15.80 16.50 -2.04
CA LEU A 49 -16.42 15.38 -1.35
C LEU A 49 -17.91 15.24 -1.71
N ARG A 50 -18.64 16.34 -1.69
CA ARG A 50 -20.06 16.36 -2.07
C ARG A 50 -20.26 15.89 -3.51
N LEU A 51 -19.45 16.37 -4.44
CA LEU A 51 -19.51 16.00 -5.85
C LEU A 51 -19.19 14.53 -6.08
N ILE A 52 -18.15 14.00 -5.43
CA ILE A 52 -17.77 12.58 -5.51
C ILE A 52 -18.91 11.68 -5.04
N LEU A 53 -19.45 11.96 -3.85
CA LEU A 53 -20.53 11.17 -3.29
C LEU A 53 -21.79 11.22 -4.17
N HIS A 54 -22.08 12.37 -4.75
CA HIS A 54 -23.26 12.51 -5.61
C HIS A 54 -23.08 11.85 -6.97
N ALA A 55 -21.89 12.00 -7.59
CA ALA A 55 -21.61 11.45 -8.91
C ALA A 55 -21.51 9.93 -8.93
N TYR A 56 -20.94 9.34 -7.88
CA TYR A 56 -20.57 7.92 -7.85
C TYR A 56 -21.40 7.09 -6.86
N ALA A 57 -22.49 7.61 -6.32
CA ALA A 57 -23.36 6.94 -5.36
C ALA A 57 -23.86 5.56 -5.85
N ASN A 58 -24.11 5.42 -7.14
CA ASN A 58 -24.70 4.21 -7.73
C ASN A 58 -23.66 3.12 -8.10
N HIS A 59 -22.37 3.33 -7.81
CA HIS A 59 -21.33 2.35 -8.09
C HIS A 59 -21.12 1.41 -6.91
N PRO A 60 -21.48 0.12 -7.01
CA PRO A 60 -21.26 -0.85 -5.93
C PRO A 60 -19.78 -1.12 -5.63
N SER A 61 -18.89 -0.84 -6.58
CA SER A 61 -17.44 -0.89 -6.37
C SER A 61 -16.90 0.17 -5.43
N PHE A 62 -17.58 1.31 -5.29
CA PHE A 62 -17.19 2.40 -4.40
C PHE A 62 -17.56 2.04 -2.94
N VAL A 63 -16.60 1.57 -2.15
CA VAL A 63 -16.87 1.07 -0.79
C VAL A 63 -16.22 1.87 0.32
N MET A 64 -15.13 2.58 0.04
CA MET A 64 -14.34 3.33 1.00
C MET A 64 -13.94 4.69 0.43
N LEU A 65 -13.77 5.70 1.30
CA LEU A 65 -13.20 7.01 0.93
C LEU A 65 -12.37 7.55 2.09
N THR A 66 -11.22 8.16 1.76
CA THR A 66 -10.41 8.93 2.71
C THR A 66 -10.27 10.38 2.27
N LEU A 67 -10.07 11.29 3.24
CA LEU A 67 -9.99 12.74 2.97
C LEU A 67 -8.67 13.17 2.31
N GLY A 68 -7.78 12.21 2.05
CA GLY A 68 -6.51 12.43 1.36
C GLY A 68 -5.38 11.56 1.91
N ASN A 69 -4.14 11.81 1.45
CA ASN A 69 -2.96 11.06 1.80
C ASN A 69 -2.03 11.86 2.73
N GLU A 70 -1.49 11.19 3.75
CA GLU A 70 -0.46 11.75 4.66
C GLU A 70 -0.82 13.14 5.21
N LEU A 71 -2.08 13.30 5.56
CA LEU A 71 -2.59 14.56 6.09
C LEU A 71 -2.13 14.76 7.52
N TRP A 72 -1.48 15.90 7.78
CA TRP A 72 -1.16 16.35 9.12
C TRP A 72 -1.79 17.72 9.38
N THR A 73 -2.36 17.91 10.59
CA THR A 73 -3.03 19.16 10.93
C THR A 73 -3.13 19.34 12.43
N GLY A 74 -3.29 20.58 12.86
CA GLY A 74 -3.67 20.95 14.22
C GLY A 74 -5.18 20.78 14.50
N GLU A 75 -5.59 21.23 15.68
CA GLU A 75 -6.99 21.08 16.12
C GLU A 75 -8.03 21.65 15.13
N PRO A 76 -7.86 22.84 14.53
CA PRO A 76 -8.82 23.37 13.56
C PRO A 76 -9.06 22.44 12.36
N GLY A 77 -7.98 21.89 11.81
CA GLY A 77 -8.11 20.96 10.69
C GLY A 77 -8.73 19.64 11.09
N GLN A 78 -8.44 19.13 12.29
CA GLN A 78 -9.06 17.91 12.82
C GLN A 78 -10.58 18.07 12.99
N GLN A 79 -11.05 19.19 13.51
CA GLN A 79 -12.47 19.49 13.61
C GLN A 79 -13.14 19.50 12.24
N ARG A 80 -12.50 20.12 11.24
CA ARG A 80 -12.99 20.14 9.85
C ARG A 80 -12.99 18.75 9.20
N MET A 81 -12.02 17.91 9.50
CA MET A 81 -12.04 16.50 9.07
C MET A 81 -13.25 15.76 9.65
N CYS A 82 -13.54 15.96 10.94
CA CYS A 82 -14.72 15.37 11.57
C CYS A 82 -16.02 15.86 10.92
N GLU A 83 -16.12 17.16 10.58
CA GLU A 83 -17.26 17.73 9.85
C GLU A 83 -17.43 17.08 8.47
N LEU A 84 -16.33 16.87 7.73
CA LEU A 84 -16.38 16.23 6.42
C LEU A 84 -16.81 14.76 6.52
N LEU A 85 -16.33 14.02 7.52
CA LEU A 85 -16.74 12.63 7.74
C LEU A 85 -18.21 12.53 8.15
N ALA A 86 -18.69 13.46 8.98
CA ALA A 86 -20.11 13.54 9.34
C ALA A 86 -20.98 13.81 8.11
N MET A 87 -20.62 14.81 7.30
CA MET A 87 -21.30 15.13 6.05
C MET A 87 -21.33 13.95 5.09
N ALA A 88 -20.21 13.22 4.97
CA ALA A 88 -20.14 12.05 4.11
C ALA A 88 -21.15 10.97 4.53
N ARG A 89 -21.22 10.66 5.83
CA ARG A 89 -22.17 9.67 6.37
C ARG A 89 -23.62 10.10 6.25
N GLU A 90 -23.91 11.38 6.43
CA GLU A 90 -25.25 11.91 6.20
C GLU A 90 -25.66 11.80 4.73
N THR A 91 -24.71 11.97 3.81
CA THR A 91 -24.97 11.91 2.37
C THR A 91 -25.10 10.46 1.88
N ASP A 92 -24.20 9.58 2.30
CA ASP A 92 -24.21 8.16 1.93
C ASP A 92 -23.70 7.28 3.10
N PRO A 93 -24.61 6.72 3.90
CA PRO A 93 -24.26 5.86 5.04
C PRO A 93 -23.84 4.44 4.64
N THR A 94 -23.76 4.11 3.35
CA THR A 94 -23.51 2.74 2.88
C THR A 94 -22.00 2.46 2.68
N ARG A 95 -21.14 3.45 2.86
CA ARG A 95 -19.70 3.37 2.64
C ARG A 95 -18.93 3.56 3.94
N LEU A 96 -17.63 3.23 3.89
CA LEU A 96 -16.71 3.46 5.00
C LEU A 96 -15.86 4.69 4.74
N TYR A 97 -15.70 5.51 5.75
CA TYR A 97 -14.98 6.78 5.68
C TYR A 97 -13.88 6.86 6.72
N ALA A 98 -12.72 7.43 6.33
CA ALA A 98 -11.67 7.73 7.27
C ALA A 98 -11.00 9.07 6.97
N ASN A 99 -10.41 9.67 7.99
CA ASN A 99 -9.83 11.01 7.93
C ASN A 99 -8.60 11.10 7.02
N GLY A 100 -7.93 10.00 6.72
CA GLY A 100 -6.81 9.98 5.78
C GLY A 100 -6.22 8.60 5.60
N SER A 101 -5.41 8.46 4.58
CA SER A 101 -4.50 7.36 4.41
C SER A 101 -3.14 7.74 4.99
N ASN A 102 -2.52 6.81 5.73
CA ASN A 102 -1.28 7.02 6.48
C ASN A 102 -1.38 8.09 7.57
N VAL A 103 -2.30 7.91 8.49
CA VAL A 103 -2.58 8.84 9.60
C VAL A 103 -1.50 8.87 10.69
N GLY A 104 -0.36 8.22 10.50
CA GLY A 104 0.77 8.29 11.43
C GLY A 104 1.47 9.65 11.47
N TYR A 105 1.17 10.54 10.56
CA TYR A 105 1.70 11.90 10.54
C TYR A 105 0.90 12.90 11.38
N GLY A 106 -0.34 12.57 11.75
CA GLY A 106 -1.18 13.43 12.55
C GLY A 106 -1.13 13.10 14.04
N GLN A 107 -1.65 14.01 14.84
CA GLN A 107 -1.76 13.83 16.29
C GLN A 107 -2.80 12.78 16.69
N ALA A 108 -3.71 12.46 15.78
CA ALA A 108 -4.94 11.76 16.12
C ALA A 108 -4.75 10.24 16.28
N GLY A 109 -3.69 9.66 15.71
CA GLY A 109 -3.62 8.21 15.66
C GLY A 109 -4.89 7.61 15.07
N ALA A 110 -5.38 6.52 15.64
CA ALA A 110 -6.70 5.97 15.30
C ALA A 110 -7.80 6.78 15.99
N ASP A 111 -8.59 7.52 15.23
CA ASP A 111 -9.62 8.41 15.76
C ASP A 111 -11.01 7.76 15.79
N ALA A 112 -11.87 8.25 16.69
CA ALA A 112 -13.24 7.72 16.86
C ALA A 112 -14.16 7.98 15.66
N HIS A 113 -13.87 8.97 14.84
CA HIS A 113 -14.71 9.39 13.72
C HIS A 113 -14.47 8.58 12.44
N SER A 114 -13.29 7.98 12.29
CA SER A 114 -12.97 7.09 11.17
C SER A 114 -13.59 5.70 11.33
N ASP A 115 -14.02 5.09 10.23
CA ASP A 115 -14.58 3.73 10.22
C ASP A 115 -13.49 2.66 10.11
N PHE A 116 -12.29 3.06 9.69
CA PHE A 116 -11.10 2.22 9.61
C PHE A 116 -9.84 3.07 9.83
N TYR A 117 -8.75 2.40 10.16
CA TYR A 117 -7.43 3.02 10.33
C TYR A 117 -6.45 2.42 9.32
N THR A 118 -5.68 3.28 8.67
CA THR A 118 -4.65 2.84 7.73
C THR A 118 -3.38 3.66 7.96
N SER A 119 -2.27 2.97 8.28
CA SER A 119 -1.00 3.63 8.58
C SER A 119 0.20 2.69 8.39
N GLN A 120 1.37 3.29 8.28
CA GLN A 120 2.65 2.60 8.31
C GLN A 120 3.11 2.33 9.74
N LYS A 121 2.67 3.15 10.68
CA LYS A 121 3.01 3.08 12.12
C LYS A 121 1.81 3.45 12.98
N TYR A 122 1.86 2.99 14.22
CA TYR A 122 1.05 3.55 15.29
C TYR A 122 1.99 4.06 16.38
N PHE A 123 2.19 5.38 16.42
CA PHE A 123 3.26 6.04 17.16
C PHE A 123 4.64 5.48 16.77
N ASP A 124 5.33 4.82 17.70
CA ASP A 124 6.65 4.20 17.54
C ASP A 124 6.60 2.72 17.10
N GLU A 125 5.41 2.11 17.07
CA GLU A 125 5.24 0.72 16.69
C GLU A 125 4.97 0.57 15.19
N ASP A 126 5.64 -0.39 14.57
CA ASP A 126 5.55 -0.64 13.13
C ASP A 126 4.26 -1.39 12.76
N LEU A 127 3.65 -1.01 11.64
CA LEU A 127 2.55 -1.71 10.96
C LEU A 127 2.95 -2.25 9.59
N ARG A 128 4.20 -2.08 9.19
CA ARG A 128 4.77 -2.69 7.98
C ARG A 128 6.25 -3.05 8.18
N GLY A 129 6.82 -3.87 7.30
CA GLY A 129 8.13 -4.47 7.47
C GLY A 129 9.31 -3.60 7.07
N THR A 130 9.12 -2.62 6.20
CA THR A 130 10.18 -1.70 5.76
C THR A 130 9.66 -0.29 5.52
N PHE A 131 10.58 0.68 5.51
CA PHE A 131 10.34 2.10 5.23
C PHE A 131 11.36 2.59 4.21
N ALA A 132 11.05 3.72 3.54
CA ALA A 132 11.89 4.29 2.49
C ALA A 132 13.33 4.65 2.94
N ASN A 133 13.54 4.88 4.23
CA ASN A 133 14.85 5.12 4.85
C ASN A 133 15.60 3.84 5.24
N MET A 134 15.18 2.67 4.76
CA MET A 134 15.74 1.36 5.09
C MET A 134 15.55 0.95 6.57
N GLU A 135 14.70 1.63 7.31
CA GLU A 135 14.27 1.22 8.64
C GLU A 135 13.13 0.21 8.57
N GLY A 136 12.86 -0.43 9.69
CA GLY A 136 11.79 -1.40 9.83
C GLY A 136 12.28 -2.83 10.08
N PRO A 137 11.39 -3.73 10.54
CA PRO A 137 11.79 -5.04 11.05
C PRO A 137 12.41 -5.96 9.99
N ILE A 138 12.05 -5.85 8.72
CA ILE A 138 12.62 -6.69 7.65
C ILE A 138 14.08 -6.31 7.37
N ASN A 139 14.43 -5.02 7.45
CA ASN A 139 15.77 -4.54 7.14
C ASN A 139 16.73 -4.61 8.33
N ASN A 140 16.22 -4.50 9.56
CA ASN A 140 17.03 -4.25 10.76
C ASN A 140 17.06 -5.41 11.75
N ARG A 141 16.37 -6.49 11.46
CA ARG A 141 16.36 -7.71 12.29
C ARG A 141 17.00 -8.87 11.53
N TYR A 142 17.55 -9.82 12.30
CA TYR A 142 18.02 -11.07 11.70
C TYR A 142 16.88 -11.76 10.94
N PRO A 143 17.07 -12.20 9.70
CA PRO A 143 16.02 -12.83 8.91
C PRO A 143 15.40 -14.04 9.62
N SER A 144 14.10 -13.97 9.84
CA SER A 144 13.30 -15.02 10.46
C SER A 144 11.87 -14.97 9.96
N ALA A 145 11.16 -16.09 9.99
CA ALA A 145 9.75 -16.15 9.65
C ALA A 145 8.86 -15.90 10.91
N GLN A 146 9.17 -14.85 11.68
CA GLN A 146 8.44 -14.50 12.91
C GLN A 146 7.99 -13.03 12.94
N ALA A 147 8.27 -12.27 11.88
CA ALA A 147 7.86 -10.88 11.80
C ALA A 147 6.34 -10.74 11.90
N GLN A 148 5.88 -9.83 12.73
CA GLN A 148 4.47 -9.49 12.96
C GLN A 148 4.36 -8.12 13.63
N TYR A 149 3.16 -7.54 13.59
CA TYR A 149 2.87 -6.19 14.10
C TYR A 149 1.97 -6.22 15.36
N GLY A 150 2.06 -7.28 16.15
CA GLY A 150 1.19 -7.52 17.33
C GLY A 150 1.21 -6.38 18.34
N LYS A 151 2.39 -5.78 18.61
CA LYS A 151 2.50 -4.64 19.55
C LYS A 151 1.73 -3.41 19.10
N ALA A 152 1.80 -3.08 17.81
CA ALA A 152 1.01 -1.97 17.26
C ALA A 152 -0.48 -2.26 17.42
N MET A 153 -0.91 -3.49 17.10
CA MET A 153 -2.31 -3.90 17.20
C MET A 153 -2.83 -3.90 18.65
N GLU A 154 -2.03 -4.34 19.61
CA GLU A 154 -2.38 -4.28 21.05
C GLU A 154 -2.68 -2.83 21.46
N ARG A 155 -1.77 -1.89 21.15
CA ARG A 155 -1.94 -0.47 21.48
C ARG A 155 -3.13 0.18 20.74
N ILE A 156 -3.34 -0.17 19.46
CA ILE A 156 -4.48 0.35 18.69
C ILE A 156 -5.79 -0.10 19.33
N ARG A 157 -5.90 -1.36 19.74
CA ARG A 157 -7.11 -1.94 20.31
C ARG A 157 -7.53 -1.32 21.66
N GLU A 158 -6.63 -0.68 22.37
CA GLU A 158 -6.97 0.07 23.59
C GLU A 158 -7.92 1.23 23.31
N ALA A 159 -7.80 1.87 22.13
CA ALA A 159 -8.56 3.07 21.77
C ALA A 159 -9.45 2.89 20.53
N PHE A 160 -9.23 1.88 19.71
CA PHE A 160 -9.87 1.74 18.41
C PHE A 160 -10.20 0.27 18.09
N GLN A 161 -11.51 -0.04 18.04
CA GLN A 161 -12.06 -1.37 17.86
C GLN A 161 -12.61 -1.61 16.43
N LYS A 162 -12.03 -0.95 15.42
CA LYS A 162 -12.46 -0.99 14.03
C LYS A 162 -11.35 -1.55 13.14
N PRO A 163 -11.61 -1.82 11.85
CA PRO A 163 -10.59 -2.38 10.94
C PRO A 163 -9.31 -1.56 10.87
N VAL A 164 -8.17 -2.25 10.86
CA VAL A 164 -6.82 -1.68 10.74
C VAL A 164 -6.12 -2.30 9.54
N PHE A 165 -5.52 -1.45 8.70
CA PHE A 165 -4.77 -1.87 7.52
C PHE A 165 -3.32 -1.39 7.61
N SER A 166 -2.39 -2.28 7.29
CA SER A 166 -1.01 -1.89 7.00
C SER A 166 -0.96 -1.10 5.69
N PHE A 167 -0.21 -0.02 5.67
CA PHE A 167 -0.29 0.98 4.61
C PHE A 167 0.99 1.08 3.78
N GLU A 168 0.80 1.16 2.45
CA GLU A 168 1.86 1.29 1.45
C GLU A 168 2.98 0.25 1.65
N VAL A 169 2.57 -0.98 1.83
CA VAL A 169 3.45 -2.14 2.01
C VAL A 169 4.23 -2.42 0.73
N GLY A 170 5.51 -2.75 0.87
CA GLY A 170 6.39 -3.02 -0.25
C GLY A 170 7.47 -1.96 -0.41
N GLN A 171 7.55 -1.29 -1.56
CA GLN A 171 8.62 -0.35 -1.93
C GLN A 171 9.99 -1.04 -2.11
N TYR A 172 9.99 -2.28 -2.58
CA TYR A 172 11.20 -3.00 -2.95
C TYR A 172 11.55 -2.72 -4.40
N GLU A 173 12.61 -1.97 -4.61
CA GLU A 173 13.02 -1.53 -5.94
C GLU A 173 13.44 -2.70 -6.83
N VAL A 174 12.99 -2.65 -8.08
CA VAL A 174 13.33 -3.56 -9.16
C VAL A 174 14.04 -2.79 -10.25
N LEU A 175 15.19 -3.24 -10.70
CA LEU A 175 15.88 -2.61 -11.81
C LEU A 175 14.99 -2.62 -13.06
N PRO A 176 14.92 -1.51 -13.81
CA PRO A 176 14.01 -1.37 -14.93
C PRO A 176 14.35 -2.25 -16.12
N ASP A 177 13.33 -2.62 -16.88
CA ASP A 177 13.51 -3.14 -18.24
C ASP A 177 13.61 -1.96 -19.22
N PHE A 178 14.77 -1.80 -19.87
CA PHE A 178 14.98 -0.71 -20.81
C PHE A 178 14.17 -0.84 -22.10
N GLY A 179 13.59 -2.01 -22.38
CA GLY A 179 12.63 -2.16 -23.48
C GLY A 179 11.36 -1.32 -23.29
N GLU A 180 11.06 -0.94 -22.05
CA GLU A 180 9.91 -0.07 -21.74
C GLU A 180 10.08 1.35 -22.33
N ILE A 181 11.30 1.84 -22.51
CA ILE A 181 11.58 3.18 -23.05
C ILE A 181 10.84 3.40 -24.38
N GLU A 182 10.82 2.41 -25.26
CA GLU A 182 10.20 2.49 -26.57
C GLU A 182 8.66 2.50 -26.53
N THR A 183 8.06 2.22 -25.37
CA THR A 183 6.60 2.20 -25.20
C THR A 183 6.03 3.57 -24.86
N PHE A 184 6.87 4.51 -24.41
CA PHE A 184 6.47 5.88 -24.12
C PHE A 184 6.25 6.68 -25.41
N ARG A 185 5.00 6.97 -25.75
CA ARG A 185 4.61 7.64 -27.01
C ARG A 185 3.78 8.90 -26.79
N GLY A 186 3.61 9.31 -25.54
CA GLY A 186 2.79 10.47 -25.19
C GLY A 186 3.63 11.68 -24.79
N VAL A 187 3.06 12.47 -23.90
CA VAL A 187 3.72 13.67 -23.34
C VAL A 187 4.70 13.33 -22.22
N THR A 188 4.58 12.15 -21.61
CA THR A 188 5.49 11.67 -20.58
C THR A 188 6.73 11.08 -21.22
N LEU A 189 7.90 11.58 -20.84
CA LEU A 189 9.19 11.09 -21.30
C LEU A 189 9.82 10.18 -20.22
N PRO A 190 10.40 9.03 -20.59
CA PRO A 190 11.02 8.09 -19.65
C PRO A 190 12.44 8.53 -19.24
N VAL A 191 12.61 9.77 -18.82
CA VAL A 191 13.93 10.38 -18.54
C VAL A 191 14.67 9.61 -17.44
N ASN A 192 13.97 9.11 -16.44
CA ASN A 192 14.54 8.27 -15.39
C ASN A 192 15.17 6.99 -15.96
N LEU A 193 14.46 6.28 -16.84
CA LEU A 193 14.95 5.05 -17.49
C LEU A 193 16.16 5.34 -18.39
N GLU A 194 16.12 6.43 -19.16
CA GLU A 194 17.21 6.86 -20.01
C GLU A 194 18.48 7.20 -19.21
N VAL A 195 18.32 7.90 -18.08
CA VAL A 195 19.41 8.23 -17.16
C VAL A 195 20.01 6.97 -16.56
N ILE A 196 19.19 6.03 -16.10
CA ILE A 196 19.67 4.76 -15.54
C ILE A 196 20.42 3.96 -16.61
N ARG A 197 19.86 3.83 -17.83
CA ARG A 197 20.50 3.12 -18.95
C ARG A 197 21.85 3.73 -19.31
N ARG A 198 21.94 5.04 -19.40
CA ARG A 198 23.19 5.74 -19.68
C ARG A 198 24.26 5.46 -18.61
N ARG A 199 23.90 5.62 -17.33
CA ARG A 199 24.79 5.36 -16.19
C ARG A 199 25.25 3.90 -16.14
N ALA A 200 24.35 2.97 -16.39
CA ALA A 200 24.69 1.56 -16.49
C ALA A 200 25.68 1.27 -17.64
N GLY A 201 25.53 1.98 -18.76
CA GLY A 201 26.49 1.92 -19.89
C GLY A 201 27.87 2.46 -19.53
N GLU A 202 27.93 3.61 -18.89
CA GLU A 202 29.18 4.23 -18.40
C GLU A 202 29.94 3.33 -17.43
N GLN A 203 29.23 2.51 -16.67
CA GLN A 203 29.79 1.54 -15.72
C GLN A 203 30.01 0.14 -16.31
N GLY A 204 29.75 -0.07 -17.60
CA GLY A 204 29.91 -1.37 -18.26
C GLY A 204 28.92 -2.47 -17.82
N LEU A 205 27.78 -2.10 -17.24
CA LEU A 205 26.80 -3.04 -16.67
C LEU A 205 25.79 -3.59 -17.68
N LEU A 206 25.60 -2.91 -18.81
CA LEU A 206 24.57 -3.25 -19.81
C LEU A 206 24.64 -4.71 -20.31
N PRO A 207 25.81 -5.33 -20.55
CA PRO A 207 25.87 -6.71 -21.04
C PRO A 207 25.23 -7.74 -20.08
N ARG A 208 25.14 -7.41 -18.78
CA ARG A 208 24.55 -8.27 -17.74
C ARG A 208 23.26 -7.69 -17.14
N TRP A 209 22.75 -6.59 -17.70
CA TRP A 209 21.61 -5.86 -17.12
C TRP A 209 20.38 -6.72 -16.90
N LYS A 210 20.05 -7.57 -17.87
CA LYS A 210 18.93 -8.50 -17.75
C LYS A 210 19.04 -9.39 -16.49
N ALA A 211 20.22 -9.94 -16.24
CA ALA A 211 20.45 -10.79 -15.07
C ALA A 211 20.33 -9.99 -13.75
N TYR A 212 20.79 -8.73 -13.75
CA TYR A 212 20.64 -7.87 -12.57
C TYR A 212 19.17 -7.49 -12.33
N ALA A 213 18.41 -7.14 -13.37
CA ALA A 213 16.98 -6.83 -13.27
C ALA A 213 16.20 -8.05 -12.75
N GLU A 214 16.47 -9.24 -13.29
CA GLU A 214 15.86 -10.48 -12.85
C GLU A 214 16.18 -10.79 -11.38
N ALA A 215 17.43 -10.67 -10.96
CA ALA A 215 17.83 -10.90 -9.59
C ALA A 215 17.20 -9.90 -8.61
N SER A 216 17.12 -8.61 -8.97
CA SER A 216 16.46 -7.59 -8.14
C SER A 216 14.96 -7.85 -8.00
N GLY A 217 14.30 -8.29 -9.05
CA GLY A 217 12.87 -8.63 -9.03
C GLY A 217 12.57 -9.90 -8.23
N GLU A 218 13.44 -10.92 -8.32
CA GLU A 218 13.32 -12.12 -7.48
C GLU A 218 13.45 -11.77 -5.99
N LEU A 219 14.40 -10.89 -5.63
CA LEU A 219 14.53 -10.40 -4.27
C LEU A 219 13.29 -9.62 -3.84
N ALA A 220 12.79 -8.71 -4.68
CA ALA A 220 11.58 -7.94 -4.40
C ALA A 220 10.37 -8.85 -4.14
N LEU A 221 10.18 -9.89 -4.96
CA LEU A 221 9.11 -10.88 -4.77
C LEU A 221 9.20 -11.60 -3.43
N LEU A 222 10.41 -11.99 -3.00
CA LEU A 222 10.62 -12.59 -1.67
C LEU A 222 10.29 -11.61 -0.55
N CYS A 223 10.68 -10.34 -0.69
CA CYS A 223 10.39 -9.30 0.29
C CYS A 223 8.87 -9.01 0.38
N TYR A 224 8.17 -8.95 -0.75
CA TYR A 224 6.70 -8.85 -0.76
C TYR A 224 6.03 -10.00 -0.03
N ARG A 225 6.50 -11.22 -0.25
CA ARG A 225 6.01 -12.40 0.47
C ARG A 225 6.19 -12.24 1.99
N GLU A 226 7.37 -11.84 2.44
CA GLU A 226 7.64 -11.64 3.88
C GLU A 226 6.74 -10.57 4.50
N GLU A 227 6.48 -9.48 3.80
CA GLU A 227 5.56 -8.41 4.24
C GLU A 227 4.12 -8.94 4.38
N VAL A 228 3.63 -9.64 3.36
CA VAL A 228 2.27 -10.20 3.38
C VAL A 228 2.13 -11.25 4.48
N GLU A 229 3.11 -12.15 4.60
CA GLU A 229 3.10 -13.17 5.66
C GLU A 229 3.22 -12.55 7.06
N ALA A 230 3.97 -11.46 7.25
CA ALA A 230 4.04 -10.74 8.52
C ALA A 230 2.66 -10.15 8.90
N ALA A 231 1.95 -9.58 7.93
CA ALA A 231 0.57 -9.12 8.13
C ALA A 231 -0.38 -10.29 8.49
N LEU A 232 -0.29 -11.40 7.80
CA LEU A 232 -1.10 -12.60 8.06
C LEU A 232 -0.78 -13.27 9.40
N ARG A 233 0.44 -13.11 9.93
CA ARG A 233 0.83 -13.55 11.29
C ARG A 233 0.30 -12.62 12.39
N THR A 234 -0.23 -11.45 12.02
CA THR A 234 -0.66 -10.42 12.96
C THR A 234 -2.14 -10.54 13.27
N ASP A 235 -2.45 -10.95 14.50
CA ASP A 235 -3.83 -11.12 14.94
C ASP A 235 -4.62 -9.80 14.90
N GLY A 236 -5.74 -9.82 14.16
CA GLY A 236 -6.69 -8.72 14.06
C GLY A 236 -6.28 -7.57 13.13
N LEU A 237 -5.18 -7.69 12.40
CA LEU A 237 -4.92 -6.83 11.26
C LEU A 237 -5.90 -7.20 10.14
N SER A 238 -6.58 -6.20 9.58
CA SER A 238 -7.69 -6.42 8.65
C SER A 238 -7.24 -6.56 7.20
N GLY A 239 -6.03 -6.12 6.87
CA GLY A 239 -5.47 -6.23 5.53
C GLY A 239 -4.26 -5.35 5.31
N ILE A 240 -3.86 -5.27 4.06
CA ILE A 240 -2.71 -4.47 3.60
C ILE A 240 -3.10 -3.64 2.38
N SER A 241 -2.41 -2.53 2.19
CA SER A 241 -2.41 -1.72 0.97
C SER A 241 -1.01 -1.71 0.39
N LEU A 242 -0.81 -2.20 -0.82
CA LEU A 242 0.50 -2.24 -1.48
C LEU A 242 0.87 -0.87 -2.07
N LEU A 243 2.16 -0.51 -2.00
CA LEU A 243 2.76 0.55 -2.78
C LEU A 243 3.92 -0.01 -3.60
N SER A 244 3.80 -0.26 -4.84
CA SER A 244 2.62 -0.28 -5.68
C SER A 244 2.65 -1.59 -6.48
N LEU A 245 1.56 -1.98 -7.11
CA LEU A 245 1.57 -3.12 -8.03
C LEU A 245 2.36 -2.80 -9.30
N GLN A 246 2.37 -1.53 -9.75
CA GLN A 246 3.09 -1.02 -10.91
C GLN A 246 4.16 0.02 -10.53
N ASP A 247 5.11 0.22 -11.43
CA ASP A 247 6.03 1.34 -11.35
C ASP A 247 5.28 2.67 -11.48
N PHE A 248 5.70 3.67 -10.70
CA PHE A 248 5.08 4.97 -10.70
C PHE A 248 5.92 6.00 -11.47
N PRO A 249 5.53 6.38 -12.70
CA PRO A 249 6.32 7.30 -13.52
C PRO A 249 6.36 8.74 -12.98
N GLY A 250 5.40 9.13 -12.16
CA GLY A 250 5.36 10.45 -11.50
C GLY A 250 6.44 10.63 -10.43
N GLN A 251 6.98 9.54 -9.90
CA GLN A 251 8.14 9.51 -9.01
C GLN A 251 9.20 8.59 -9.61
N GLY A 252 10.15 9.17 -10.33
CA GLY A 252 11.09 8.44 -11.19
C GLY A 252 11.98 7.40 -10.51
N THR A 253 12.02 7.36 -9.19
CA THR A 253 12.70 6.34 -8.38
C THR A 253 11.77 5.26 -7.85
N ALA A 254 10.46 5.38 -8.04
CA ALA A 254 9.50 4.38 -7.56
C ALA A 254 9.31 3.23 -8.57
N LEU A 255 10.40 2.50 -8.84
CA LEU A 255 10.42 1.32 -9.72
C LEU A 255 10.18 0.05 -8.90
N VAL A 256 9.08 0.02 -8.18
CA VAL A 256 8.76 -1.01 -7.15
C VAL A 256 7.74 -2.05 -7.60
N GLY A 257 7.19 -1.89 -8.81
CA GLY A 257 6.11 -2.74 -9.32
C GLY A 257 6.57 -4.08 -9.89
N MET A 258 5.69 -5.06 -9.78
CA MET A 258 5.73 -6.27 -10.63
C MET A 258 5.26 -5.94 -12.05
N LEU A 259 4.43 -4.91 -12.18
CA LEU A 259 4.01 -4.33 -13.46
C LEU A 259 4.89 -3.10 -13.77
N ASN A 260 5.03 -2.83 -15.05
CA ASN A 260 5.67 -1.62 -15.55
C ASN A 260 4.72 -0.40 -15.45
N SER A 261 5.18 0.78 -15.87
CA SER A 261 4.39 2.03 -15.85
C SER A 261 3.12 1.99 -16.73
N HIS A 262 3.01 1.02 -17.62
CA HIS A 262 1.86 0.82 -18.50
C HIS A 262 0.93 -0.32 -18.02
N LEU A 263 1.06 -0.75 -16.77
CA LEU A 263 0.27 -1.83 -16.14
C LEU A 263 0.44 -3.20 -16.82
N GLN A 264 1.57 -3.42 -17.48
CA GLN A 264 1.91 -4.72 -18.06
C GLN A 264 2.92 -5.46 -17.18
N PRO A 265 2.83 -6.78 -17.04
CA PRO A 265 3.83 -7.56 -16.32
C PRO A 265 5.23 -7.29 -16.89
N LYS A 266 6.22 -7.09 -16.03
CA LYS A 266 7.60 -7.02 -16.47
C LYS A 266 8.01 -8.36 -17.11
N PRO A 267 8.87 -8.38 -18.16
CA PRO A 267 9.14 -9.57 -18.97
C PRO A 267 10.08 -10.57 -18.28
N TYR A 268 9.83 -10.85 -16.99
CA TYR A 268 10.65 -11.72 -16.15
C TYR A 268 9.80 -12.69 -15.34
N ALA A 269 10.38 -13.80 -14.93
CA ALA A 269 9.66 -14.85 -14.18
C ALA A 269 9.12 -14.36 -12.82
N PHE A 270 9.79 -13.44 -12.16
CA PHE A 270 9.33 -12.89 -10.88
C PHE A 270 7.99 -12.13 -11.00
N ALA A 271 7.67 -11.56 -12.17
CA ALA A 271 6.44 -10.81 -12.41
C ALA A 271 5.25 -11.68 -12.82
N SER A 272 5.39 -13.01 -12.73
CA SER A 272 4.28 -13.94 -12.99
C SER A 272 3.13 -13.71 -12.00
N PRO A 273 1.88 -13.53 -12.48
CA PRO A 273 0.70 -13.40 -11.63
C PRO A 273 0.52 -14.59 -10.67
N GLU A 274 0.85 -15.79 -11.10
CA GLU A 274 0.72 -17.01 -10.31
C GLU A 274 1.66 -16.98 -9.10
N ARG A 275 2.90 -16.54 -9.29
CA ARG A 275 3.89 -16.43 -8.22
C ARG A 275 3.50 -15.36 -7.21
N PHE A 276 3.04 -14.20 -7.67
CA PHE A 276 2.61 -13.10 -6.79
C PHE A 276 1.33 -13.47 -6.02
N ARG A 277 0.37 -14.14 -6.66
CA ARG A 277 -0.86 -14.59 -6.02
C ARG A 277 -0.67 -15.69 -4.99
N ALA A 278 0.42 -16.43 -5.03
CA ALA A 278 0.64 -17.58 -4.17
C ALA A 278 0.57 -17.22 -2.68
N PHE A 279 1.11 -16.06 -2.28
CA PHE A 279 1.06 -15.60 -0.89
C PHE A 279 -0.17 -14.76 -0.54
N PHE A 280 -1.13 -14.63 -1.47
CA PHE A 280 -2.49 -14.10 -1.26
C PHE A 280 -3.56 -15.19 -1.36
N ALA A 281 -3.18 -16.45 -1.26
CA ALA A 281 -4.15 -17.55 -1.30
C ALA A 281 -5.15 -17.45 -0.15
N PRO A 282 -6.43 -17.81 -0.37
CA PRO A 282 -7.46 -17.75 0.68
C PRO A 282 -7.13 -18.58 1.91
N ALA A 283 -6.42 -19.70 1.75
CA ALA A 283 -5.84 -20.48 2.82
C ALA A 283 -4.34 -20.58 2.61
N LEU A 284 -3.55 -20.08 3.54
CA LEU A 284 -2.09 -20.03 3.44
C LEU A 284 -1.42 -20.63 4.69
N PRO A 285 -0.58 -21.67 4.54
CA PRO A 285 0.24 -22.15 5.63
C PRO A 285 1.36 -21.14 5.92
N LEU A 286 1.48 -20.76 7.19
CA LEU A 286 2.50 -19.86 7.71
C LEU A 286 3.47 -20.64 8.57
N VAL A 287 4.73 -20.70 8.17
CA VAL A 287 5.78 -21.35 8.96
C VAL A 287 6.49 -20.31 9.81
N PHE A 288 6.62 -20.59 11.10
CA PHE A 288 7.34 -19.76 12.05
C PHE A 288 8.69 -20.39 12.33
N LEU A 289 9.76 -19.70 11.90
CA LEU A 289 11.15 -20.11 12.09
C LEU A 289 11.91 -18.99 12.80
N PRO A 290 12.69 -19.28 13.86
CA PRO A 290 13.50 -18.26 14.53
C PRO A 290 14.64 -17.72 13.65
N LYS A 291 15.04 -18.45 12.62
CA LYS A 291 16.04 -18.04 11.62
C LYS A 291 15.84 -18.83 10.34
N TYR A 292 16.42 -18.36 9.23
CA TYR A 292 16.36 -19.06 7.94
C TYR A 292 17.60 -19.93 7.66
N THR A 293 18.70 -19.73 8.39
CA THR A 293 19.96 -20.46 8.16
C THR A 293 20.29 -21.35 9.34
N TYR A 294 20.53 -22.62 9.06
CA TYR A 294 20.87 -23.66 10.05
C TYR A 294 22.15 -24.38 9.61
N THR A 295 22.95 -24.83 10.58
CA THR A 295 24.09 -25.68 10.31
C THR A 295 23.66 -27.16 10.30
N ALA A 296 24.43 -28.00 9.61
CA ALA A 296 24.16 -29.43 9.59
C ALA A 296 24.17 -30.01 11.02
N GLY A 297 23.14 -30.78 11.37
CA GLY A 297 22.94 -31.35 12.70
C GLY A 297 22.26 -30.43 13.71
N GLU A 298 22.00 -29.18 13.38
CA GLU A 298 21.22 -28.28 14.22
C GLU A 298 19.72 -28.64 14.17
N VAL A 299 19.04 -28.55 15.30
CA VAL A 299 17.58 -28.76 15.37
C VAL A 299 16.87 -27.54 14.78
N LEU A 300 15.98 -27.77 13.82
CA LEU A 300 15.11 -26.76 13.24
C LEU A 300 13.77 -26.75 13.96
N PRO A 301 13.53 -25.83 14.92
CA PRO A 301 12.21 -25.68 15.53
C PRO A 301 11.29 -24.93 14.55
N ALA A 302 10.18 -25.56 14.20
CA ALA A 302 9.18 -24.96 13.31
C ALA A 302 7.80 -25.05 13.94
N GLN A 303 7.03 -23.97 13.90
CA GLN A 303 5.61 -23.95 14.16
C GLN A 303 4.89 -23.63 12.86
N VAL A 304 3.79 -24.31 12.60
CA VAL A 304 2.95 -24.04 11.43
C VAL A 304 1.57 -23.58 11.90
N LYS A 305 1.09 -22.48 11.36
CA LYS A 305 -0.29 -22.02 11.47
C LYS A 305 -0.88 -21.91 10.07
N VAL A 306 -2.21 -21.84 9.95
CA VAL A 306 -2.88 -21.59 8.69
C VAL A 306 -3.66 -20.30 8.81
N ALA A 307 -3.37 -19.32 7.95
CA ALA A 307 -4.24 -18.18 7.75
C ALA A 307 -5.37 -18.62 6.82
N ASN A 308 -6.61 -18.55 7.29
CA ASN A 308 -7.79 -18.91 6.50
C ASN A 308 -8.70 -17.69 6.32
N TYR A 309 -8.70 -17.13 5.12
CA TYR A 309 -9.63 -16.09 4.66
C TYR A 309 -10.62 -16.66 3.62
N GLY A 310 -10.68 -17.99 3.51
CA GLY A 310 -11.65 -18.69 2.70
C GLY A 310 -13.06 -18.64 3.30
N LYS A 311 -14.03 -19.08 2.54
CA LYS A 311 -15.44 -19.14 2.98
C LYS A 311 -15.76 -20.34 3.87
N GLU A 312 -14.90 -21.33 3.89
CA GLU A 312 -15.09 -22.60 4.58
C GLU A 312 -14.09 -22.71 5.74
N GLU A 313 -14.52 -23.33 6.83
CA GLU A 313 -13.62 -23.74 7.91
C GLU A 313 -12.71 -24.87 7.40
N LEU A 314 -11.45 -24.87 7.84
CA LEU A 314 -10.44 -25.89 7.49
C LEU A 314 -10.43 -27.01 8.50
#